data_e8e8dc089eb6f20b6b32400fa70827ad
#
_entry.id   e8e8dc089eb6f20b6b32400fa70827ad
#
_cell.length_a   1.000
_cell.length_b   1.000
_cell.length_c   1.000
_cell.angle_alpha   90.00
_cell.angle_beta   90.00
_cell.angle_gamma   90.00
#
_symmetry.space_group_name_H-M   'P 1'
#
loop_
_entity.id
_entity.type
_entity.pdbx_description
1 polymer ?
#
loop_
_entity_poly.entity_id
_entity_poly.type
_entity_poly.pdbx_seq_one_letter_code
_entity_poly.pdbx_strand_id
1 'polypeptide(L)'
;KNVIEMLKKVILALMVLAITGGVLGLSYLVIVLKDAPTLNVEDFESKNSSKIYDANGDLVADVGYQIRENVSYDDLPQSVIDAFIAIEDSRFFEHNGFDLPRFTKAFIDNIRTMSISSGGSTFTMQLVKSTYFETEDATAVRSGIAGINRKIREIYTAIKAEDLLSKKRIFELYLNRLNFGVP
;
A
#
# COMPACT_ATOMS: atom_id res chain seq x y z
N LYS A 1 -26.67 -29.57 -38.19
CA LYS A 1 -26.34 -28.22 -38.73
C LYS A 1 -26.77 -27.10 -37.75
N ASN A 2 -28.02 -27.13 -37.25
CA ASN A 2 -28.57 -26.10 -36.38
C ASN A 2 -27.82 -25.95 -35.02
N VAL A 3 -27.35 -27.05 -34.41
CA VAL A 3 -26.64 -27.04 -33.13
C VAL A 3 -25.28 -26.34 -33.24
N ILE A 4 -24.55 -26.62 -34.33
CA ILE A 4 -23.23 -26.00 -34.58
C ILE A 4 -23.35 -24.49 -34.81
N GLU A 5 -24.36 -24.06 -35.57
CA GLU A 5 -24.64 -22.64 -35.80
C GLU A 5 -25.09 -21.93 -34.52
N MET A 6 -25.87 -22.58 -33.70
CA MET A 6 -26.24 -22.07 -32.35
C MET A 6 -25.01 -21.93 -31.45
N LEU A 7 -24.13 -22.95 -31.43
CA LEU A 7 -22.90 -22.93 -30.65
C LEU A 7 -21.98 -21.79 -31.04
N LYS A 8 -21.80 -21.58 -32.38
CA LYS A 8 -21.00 -20.44 -32.89
C LYS A 8 -21.56 -19.09 -32.42
N LYS A 9 -22.89 -18.90 -32.48
CA LYS A 9 -23.54 -17.67 -32.01
C LYS A 9 -23.35 -17.45 -30.52
N VAL A 10 -23.45 -18.50 -29.71
CA VAL A 10 -23.20 -18.40 -28.23
C VAL A 10 -21.75 -18.06 -27.97
N ILE A 11 -20.78 -18.71 -28.61
CA ILE A 11 -19.37 -18.40 -28.46
C ILE A 11 -19.08 -16.95 -28.86
N LEU A 12 -19.63 -16.51 -30.00
CA LEU A 12 -19.46 -15.13 -30.46
C LEU A 12 -20.04 -14.13 -29.44
N ALA A 13 -21.23 -14.40 -28.91
CA ALA A 13 -21.86 -13.55 -27.88
C ALA A 13 -21.02 -13.48 -26.61
N LEU A 14 -20.46 -14.61 -26.14
CA LEU A 14 -19.57 -14.65 -24.98
C LEU A 14 -18.26 -13.88 -25.24
N MET A 15 -17.69 -13.98 -26.43
CA MET A 15 -16.51 -13.21 -26.81
C MET A 15 -16.80 -11.71 -26.83
N VAL A 16 -17.90 -11.28 -27.41
CA VAL A 16 -18.31 -9.87 -27.43
C VAL A 16 -18.52 -9.36 -26.02
N LEU A 17 -19.20 -10.12 -25.16
CA LEU A 17 -19.41 -9.78 -23.76
C LEU A 17 -18.09 -9.63 -22.99
N ALA A 18 -17.15 -10.56 -23.20
CA ALA A 18 -15.83 -10.52 -22.57
C ALA A 18 -15.01 -9.30 -23.02
N ILE A 19 -15.00 -9.01 -24.33
CA ILE A 19 -14.30 -7.83 -24.87
C ILE A 19 -14.93 -6.54 -24.34
N THR A 20 -16.25 -6.43 -24.37
CA THR A 20 -16.96 -5.23 -23.86
C THR A 20 -16.69 -5.04 -22.36
N GLY A 21 -16.80 -6.11 -21.58
CA GLY A 21 -16.48 -6.08 -20.15
C GLY A 21 -15.02 -5.68 -19.88
N GLY A 22 -14.08 -6.19 -20.69
CA GLY A 22 -12.67 -5.83 -20.62
C GLY A 22 -12.42 -4.33 -20.90
N VAL A 23 -13.04 -3.81 -21.97
CA VAL A 23 -12.92 -2.39 -22.34
C VAL A 23 -13.52 -1.49 -21.24
N LEU A 24 -14.70 -1.83 -20.72
CA LEU A 24 -15.32 -1.08 -19.64
C LEU A 24 -14.47 -1.12 -18.36
N GLY A 25 -13.93 -2.28 -18.01
CA GLY A 25 -13.03 -2.44 -16.86
C GLY A 25 -11.75 -1.62 -16.97
N LEU A 26 -11.10 -1.66 -18.14
CA LEU A 26 -9.90 -0.84 -18.41
C LEU A 26 -10.22 0.66 -18.39
N SER A 27 -11.34 1.08 -18.98
CA SER A 27 -11.78 2.47 -18.95
C SER A 27 -12.02 2.94 -17.52
N TYR A 28 -12.64 2.09 -16.70
CA TYR A 28 -12.86 2.38 -15.28
C TYR A 28 -11.54 2.52 -14.52
N LEU A 29 -10.58 1.60 -14.74
CA LEU A 29 -9.25 1.70 -14.13
C LEU A 29 -8.54 3.00 -14.50
N VAL A 30 -8.57 3.40 -15.77
CA VAL A 30 -7.98 4.67 -16.22
C VAL A 30 -8.62 5.87 -15.50
N ILE A 31 -9.94 5.87 -15.33
CA ILE A 31 -10.65 6.94 -14.61
C ILE A 31 -10.19 6.99 -13.14
N VAL A 32 -10.16 5.85 -12.45
CA VAL A 32 -9.75 5.77 -11.04
C VAL A 32 -8.30 6.20 -10.84
N LEU A 33 -7.41 5.82 -11.77
CA LEU A 33 -5.98 6.12 -11.68
C LEU A 33 -5.63 7.57 -12.02
N LYS A 34 -6.53 8.34 -12.65
CA LYS A 34 -6.30 9.78 -12.85
C LYS A 34 -6.14 10.54 -11.54
N ASP A 35 -6.79 10.06 -10.48
CA ASP A 35 -6.74 10.67 -9.15
C ASP A 35 -5.63 10.07 -8.27
N ALA A 36 -4.74 9.25 -8.85
CA ALA A 36 -3.59 8.73 -8.12
C ALA A 36 -2.58 9.86 -7.84
N PRO A 37 -2.00 9.91 -6.64
CA PRO A 37 -1.05 10.95 -6.28
C PRO A 37 0.21 10.88 -7.15
N THR A 38 0.79 12.04 -7.44
CA THR A 38 2.14 12.13 -8.01
C THR A 38 3.13 11.84 -6.89
N LEU A 39 4.02 10.87 -7.12
CA LEU A 39 5.00 10.48 -6.13
C LEU A 39 6.19 11.44 -6.10
N ASN A 40 6.54 11.90 -4.91
CA ASN A 40 7.79 12.57 -4.62
C ASN A 40 8.51 11.81 -3.49
N VAL A 41 9.80 11.52 -3.67
CA VAL A 41 10.59 10.78 -2.67
C VAL A 41 10.62 11.51 -1.33
N GLU A 42 10.64 12.85 -1.35
CA GLU A 42 10.65 13.69 -0.16
C GLU A 42 9.38 13.56 0.69
N ASP A 43 8.23 13.20 0.11
CA ASP A 43 6.97 13.04 0.84
C ASP A 43 6.99 11.82 1.76
N PHE A 44 7.86 10.85 1.47
CA PHE A 44 8.02 9.66 2.30
C PHE A 44 8.87 9.90 3.54
N GLU A 45 9.64 10.99 3.58
CA GLU A 45 10.49 11.31 4.72
C GLU A 45 9.64 11.67 5.95
N SER A 46 10.00 11.11 7.10
CA SER A 46 9.43 11.54 8.37
C SER A 46 10.08 12.84 8.80
N LYS A 47 9.27 13.82 9.18
CA LYS A 47 9.80 15.04 9.79
C LYS A 47 10.33 14.70 11.18
N ASN A 48 11.62 14.92 11.40
CA ASN A 48 12.21 14.82 12.71
C ASN A 48 11.66 15.92 13.63
N SER A 49 11.67 15.65 14.93
CA SER A 49 11.49 16.72 15.94
C SER A 49 12.61 17.77 15.81
N SER A 50 12.30 19.02 16.15
CA SER A 50 13.29 20.09 16.17
C SER A 50 14.06 20.06 17.49
N LYS A 51 15.36 19.77 17.42
CA LYS A 51 16.22 19.77 18.60
C LYS A 51 16.82 21.17 18.82
N ILE A 52 16.67 21.70 20.02
CA ILE A 52 17.22 22.99 20.44
C ILE A 52 18.44 22.70 21.31
N TYR A 53 19.57 23.27 20.96
CA TYR A 53 20.82 23.13 21.69
C TYR A 53 21.23 24.48 22.29
N ASP A 54 21.93 24.44 23.42
CA ASP A 54 22.54 25.64 24.03
C ASP A 54 23.85 26.04 23.30
N ALA A 55 24.48 27.09 23.76
CA ALA A 55 25.73 27.59 23.20
C ALA A 55 26.93 26.61 23.37
N ASN A 56 26.80 25.64 24.25
CA ASN A 56 27.83 24.61 24.50
C ASN A 56 27.59 23.34 23.67
N GLY A 57 26.42 23.25 22.97
CA GLY A 57 26.04 22.08 22.18
C GLY A 57 25.24 21.06 23.00
N ASP A 58 24.80 21.40 24.22
CA ASP A 58 23.98 20.51 25.01
C ASP A 58 22.49 20.62 24.62
N LEU A 59 21.80 19.47 24.52
CA LEU A 59 20.38 19.41 24.14
C LEU A 59 19.52 20.05 25.27
N VAL A 60 18.88 21.17 24.94
CA VAL A 60 18.00 21.91 25.88
C VAL A 60 16.55 21.47 25.74
N ALA A 61 16.09 21.25 24.54
CA ALA A 61 14.70 20.82 24.26
C ALA A 61 14.60 20.05 22.96
N ASP A 62 13.70 19.08 22.96
CA ASP A 62 13.21 18.40 21.74
C ASP A 62 11.77 18.87 21.51
N VAL A 63 11.55 19.65 20.45
CA VAL A 63 10.29 20.31 20.15
C VAL A 63 9.68 19.71 18.89
N GLY A 64 8.57 19.02 19.07
CA GLY A 64 7.81 18.43 17.96
C GLY A 64 6.47 17.92 18.44
N TYR A 65 5.54 17.75 17.49
CA TYR A 65 4.24 17.12 17.80
C TYR A 65 4.41 15.65 18.24
N GLN A 66 5.51 15.02 17.80
CA GLN A 66 5.95 13.69 18.23
C GLN A 66 7.48 13.73 18.34
N ILE A 67 8.00 13.21 19.47
CA ILE A 67 9.43 12.97 19.61
C ILE A 67 9.76 11.74 18.75
N ARG A 68 10.46 11.96 17.65
CA ARG A 68 10.86 10.89 16.71
C ARG A 68 12.36 10.93 16.51
N GLU A 69 12.96 9.77 16.59
CA GLU A 69 14.33 9.52 16.17
C GLU A 69 14.29 8.53 15.02
N ASN A 70 14.70 9.00 13.83
CA ASN A 70 14.74 8.16 12.65
C ASN A 70 15.92 7.20 12.76
N VAL A 71 15.66 5.93 12.44
CA VAL A 71 16.66 4.87 12.39
C VAL A 71 17.01 4.54 10.95
N SER A 72 18.29 4.24 10.67
CA SER A 72 18.71 3.70 9.38
C SER A 72 18.48 2.20 9.32
N TYR A 73 18.17 1.67 8.14
CA TYR A 73 18.03 0.23 7.94
C TYR A 73 19.27 -0.55 8.38
N ASP A 74 20.46 -0.02 8.10
CA ASP A 74 21.74 -0.70 8.37
C ASP A 74 22.09 -0.69 9.89
N ASP A 75 21.43 0.14 10.70
CA ASP A 75 21.57 0.18 12.17
C ASP A 75 20.59 -0.77 12.88
N LEU A 76 19.64 -1.36 12.14
CA LEU A 76 18.63 -2.26 12.72
C LEU A 76 19.20 -3.65 12.99
N PRO A 77 18.94 -4.22 14.18
CA PRO A 77 19.23 -5.63 14.42
C PRO A 77 18.45 -6.53 13.45
N GLN A 78 19.11 -7.57 12.92
CA GLN A 78 18.46 -8.50 11.98
C GLN A 78 17.18 -9.14 12.56
N SER A 79 17.14 -9.39 13.87
CA SER A 79 15.97 -9.94 14.55
C SER A 79 14.75 -9.03 14.48
N VAL A 80 14.94 -7.71 14.47
CA VAL A 80 13.86 -6.73 14.30
C VAL A 80 13.34 -6.79 12.87
N ILE A 81 14.23 -6.78 11.88
CA ILE A 81 13.88 -6.89 10.47
C ILE A 81 13.07 -8.18 10.23
N ASP A 82 13.57 -9.32 10.71
CA ASP A 82 12.93 -10.63 10.53
C ASP A 82 11.55 -10.68 11.19
N ALA A 83 11.40 -10.09 12.38
CA ALA A 83 10.13 -10.08 13.10
C ALA A 83 9.05 -9.29 12.33
N PHE A 84 9.37 -8.10 11.83
CA PHE A 84 8.45 -7.31 11.04
C PHE A 84 8.08 -8.01 9.73
N ILE A 85 9.08 -8.54 9.01
CA ILE A 85 8.86 -9.28 7.76
C ILE A 85 7.96 -10.49 8.00
N ALA A 86 8.20 -11.26 9.04
CA ALA A 86 7.43 -12.47 9.31
C ALA A 86 5.94 -12.18 9.58
N ILE A 87 5.64 -11.07 10.25
CA ILE A 87 4.28 -10.73 10.66
C ILE A 87 3.55 -9.94 9.57
N GLU A 88 4.18 -8.88 9.06
CA GLU A 88 3.51 -7.90 8.22
C GLU A 88 3.58 -8.23 6.73
N ASP A 89 4.74 -8.73 6.26
CA ASP A 89 4.95 -8.95 4.82
C ASP A 89 6.03 -10.00 4.55
N SER A 90 5.71 -11.27 4.81
CA SER A 90 6.68 -12.38 4.75
C SER A 90 7.35 -12.58 3.39
N ARG A 91 6.80 -11.99 2.33
CA ARG A 91 7.32 -12.06 0.97
C ARG A 91 7.80 -10.70 0.45
N PHE A 92 8.12 -9.77 1.37
CA PHE A 92 8.50 -8.40 1.04
C PHE A 92 9.57 -8.29 -0.04
N PHE A 93 10.59 -9.11 -0.01
CA PHE A 93 11.68 -9.09 -0.98
C PHE A 93 11.36 -9.80 -2.32
N GLU A 94 10.18 -10.42 -2.44
CA GLU A 94 9.81 -11.23 -3.62
C GLU A 94 8.85 -10.50 -4.57
N HIS A 95 8.11 -9.50 -4.08
CA HIS A 95 7.11 -8.76 -4.88
C HIS A 95 7.54 -7.30 -5.12
N ASN A 96 6.87 -6.62 -6.05
CA ASN A 96 7.10 -5.21 -6.39
C ASN A 96 5.91 -4.35 -5.93
N GLY A 97 5.82 -4.11 -4.62
CA GLY A 97 4.80 -3.25 -4.01
C GLY A 97 3.45 -3.91 -3.75
N PHE A 98 3.10 -4.96 -4.49
CA PHE A 98 1.85 -5.69 -4.34
C PHE A 98 2.07 -7.20 -4.38
N ASP A 99 1.66 -7.91 -3.34
CA ASP A 99 1.71 -9.37 -3.24
C ASP A 99 0.35 -9.97 -3.65
N LEU A 100 0.19 -10.30 -4.95
CA LEU A 100 -1.05 -10.86 -5.49
C LEU A 100 -1.44 -12.21 -4.82
N PRO A 101 -0.54 -13.20 -4.61
CA PRO A 101 -0.88 -14.43 -3.90
C PRO A 101 -1.40 -14.20 -2.48
N ARG A 102 -0.73 -13.33 -1.70
CA ARG A 102 -1.15 -12.98 -0.34
C ARG A 102 -2.50 -12.27 -0.35
N PHE A 103 -2.68 -11.31 -1.25
CA PHE A 103 -3.94 -10.58 -1.40
C PHE A 103 -5.10 -11.51 -1.74
N THR A 104 -4.89 -12.42 -2.70
CA THR A 104 -5.91 -13.39 -3.12
C THR A 104 -6.27 -14.33 -1.97
N LYS A 105 -5.29 -14.83 -1.24
CA LYS A 105 -5.52 -15.65 -0.05
C LYS A 105 -6.34 -14.90 0.99
N ALA A 106 -5.93 -13.69 1.36
CA ALA A 106 -6.64 -12.86 2.34
C ALA A 106 -8.09 -12.58 1.89
N PHE A 107 -8.30 -12.32 0.60
CA PHE A 107 -9.64 -12.11 0.03
C PHE A 107 -10.53 -13.36 0.17
N ILE A 108 -10.00 -14.54 -0.17
CA ILE A 108 -10.73 -15.81 -0.04
C ILE A 108 -11.04 -16.12 1.44
N ASP A 109 -10.07 -15.92 2.33
CA ASP A 109 -10.24 -16.16 3.77
C ASP A 109 -11.29 -15.23 4.38
N ASN A 110 -11.31 -13.95 3.99
CA ASN A 110 -12.32 -12.97 4.44
C ASN A 110 -13.73 -13.33 3.95
N ILE A 111 -13.87 -13.83 2.71
CA ILE A 111 -15.16 -14.33 2.22
C ILE A 111 -15.61 -15.56 3.01
N ARG A 112 -14.70 -16.50 3.27
CA ARG A 112 -15.03 -17.74 4.01
C ARG A 112 -15.44 -17.48 5.44
N THR A 113 -14.79 -16.53 6.10
CA THR A 113 -15.03 -16.19 7.51
C THR A 113 -16.12 -15.13 7.68
N MET A 114 -16.62 -14.55 6.59
CA MET A 114 -17.53 -13.39 6.58
C MET A 114 -17.01 -12.24 7.48
N SER A 115 -15.70 -12.16 7.66
CA SER A 115 -15.04 -11.15 8.50
C SER A 115 -13.76 -10.66 7.84
N ILE A 116 -13.34 -9.43 8.17
CA ILE A 116 -12.05 -8.89 7.73
C ILE A 116 -10.99 -9.33 8.76
N SER A 117 -10.60 -10.59 8.68
CA SER A 117 -9.64 -11.20 9.62
C SER A 117 -8.21 -11.25 9.08
N SER A 118 -8.04 -11.20 7.76
CA SER A 118 -6.72 -11.29 7.11
C SER A 118 -6.38 -10.03 6.33
N GLY A 119 -5.22 -9.44 6.62
CA GLY A 119 -4.66 -8.30 5.90
C GLY A 119 -3.81 -8.75 4.70
N GLY A 120 -4.12 -8.21 3.52
CA GLY A 120 -3.33 -8.43 2.28
C GLY A 120 -2.45 -7.25 1.89
N SER A 121 -2.23 -6.27 2.78
CA SER A 121 -1.41 -5.09 2.49
C SER A 121 0.07 -5.37 2.73
N THR A 122 0.92 -4.87 1.83
CA THR A 122 2.39 -4.95 1.92
C THR A 122 2.95 -3.76 2.70
N PHE A 123 4.24 -3.79 3.09
CA PHE A 123 4.92 -2.62 3.68
C PHE A 123 4.81 -1.39 2.78
N THR A 124 5.04 -1.57 1.49
CA THR A 124 4.97 -0.48 0.51
C THR A 124 3.57 0.12 0.43
N MET A 125 2.52 -0.72 0.46
CA MET A 125 1.14 -0.24 0.50
C MET A 125 0.82 0.51 1.79
N GLN A 126 1.32 0.05 2.94
CA GLN A 126 1.14 0.72 4.23
C GLN A 126 1.87 2.07 4.26
N LEU A 127 3.11 2.12 3.75
CA LEU A 127 3.88 3.35 3.63
C LEU A 127 3.18 4.38 2.74
N VAL A 128 2.75 3.97 1.55
CA VAL A 128 2.01 4.81 0.60
C VAL A 128 0.70 5.30 1.21
N LYS A 129 -0.03 4.42 1.88
CA LYS A 129 -1.28 4.75 2.56
C LYS A 129 -1.07 5.86 3.59
N SER A 130 -0.08 5.73 4.47
CA SER A 130 0.22 6.72 5.51
C SER A 130 0.76 8.04 4.94
N THR A 131 1.33 8.02 3.73
CA THR A 131 1.88 9.23 3.09
C THR A 131 0.81 10.02 2.35
N TYR A 132 -0.03 9.35 1.56
CA TYR A 132 -0.90 10.02 0.59
C TYR A 132 -2.40 9.83 0.84
N PHE A 133 -2.80 8.80 1.61
CA PHE A 133 -4.21 8.42 1.76
C PHE A 133 -4.72 8.50 3.20
N GLU A 134 -3.93 9.03 4.14
CA GLU A 134 -4.30 9.11 5.57
C GLU A 134 -5.57 9.95 5.79
N THR A 135 -5.70 11.08 5.08
CA THR A 135 -6.87 11.95 5.17
C THR A 135 -8.11 11.30 4.57
N GLU A 136 -7.98 10.52 3.50
CA GLU A 136 -9.09 9.76 2.91
C GLU A 136 -9.57 8.65 3.86
N ASP A 137 -8.66 8.06 4.62
CA ASP A 137 -8.97 7.03 5.63
C ASP A 137 -9.75 7.62 6.82
N ALA A 138 -9.40 8.85 7.23
CA ALA A 138 -10.06 9.55 8.34
C ALA A 138 -11.48 9.99 8.01
N THR A 139 -11.80 10.25 6.74
CA THR A 139 -13.10 10.75 6.28
C THR A 139 -14.14 9.66 5.97
N ALA A 140 -13.96 8.46 6.47
CA ALA A 140 -14.94 7.34 6.42
C ALA A 140 -15.16 6.67 5.05
N VAL A 141 -14.29 6.87 4.07
CA VAL A 141 -14.37 6.19 2.76
C VAL A 141 -13.71 4.81 2.83
N ARG A 142 -14.11 3.99 3.82
CA ARG A 142 -13.55 2.64 3.99
C ARG A 142 -14.34 1.54 3.28
N SER A 143 -15.57 1.84 2.84
CA SER A 143 -16.50 0.85 2.30
C SER A 143 -17.06 1.25 0.95
N GLY A 144 -17.64 0.28 0.24
CA GLY A 144 -18.26 0.50 -1.05
C GLY A 144 -17.27 0.80 -2.17
N ILE A 145 -17.78 1.42 -3.24
CA ILE A 145 -17.02 1.73 -4.47
C ILE A 145 -15.85 2.69 -4.18
N ALA A 146 -16.05 3.65 -3.29
CA ALA A 146 -15.02 4.61 -2.93
C ALA A 146 -13.83 3.94 -2.23
N GLY A 147 -14.08 2.98 -1.34
CA GLY A 147 -13.03 2.17 -0.71
C GLY A 147 -12.25 1.30 -1.72
N ILE A 148 -12.96 0.76 -2.72
CA ILE A 148 -12.33 0.00 -3.82
C ILE A 148 -11.45 0.92 -4.66
N ASN A 149 -11.93 2.10 -5.04
CA ASN A 149 -11.18 3.07 -5.82
C ASN A 149 -9.91 3.52 -5.10
N ARG A 150 -10.01 3.82 -3.80
CA ARG A 150 -8.86 4.13 -2.95
C ARG A 150 -7.85 2.96 -2.95
N LYS A 151 -8.33 1.73 -2.78
CA LYS A 151 -7.44 0.55 -2.76
C LYS A 151 -6.74 0.32 -4.10
N ILE A 152 -7.41 0.56 -5.21
CA ILE A 152 -6.81 0.50 -6.55
C ILE A 152 -5.69 1.54 -6.68
N ARG A 153 -5.93 2.79 -6.26
CA ARG A 153 -4.91 3.85 -6.29
C ARG A 153 -3.75 3.52 -5.36
N GLU A 154 -4.01 3.01 -4.15
CA GLU A 154 -3.00 2.57 -3.18
C GLU A 154 -2.08 1.50 -3.77
N ILE A 155 -2.64 0.46 -4.41
CA ILE A 155 -1.86 -0.61 -5.07
C ILE A 155 -1.01 -0.04 -6.21
N TYR A 156 -1.60 0.75 -7.09
CA TYR A 156 -0.88 1.39 -8.19
C TYR A 156 0.27 2.26 -7.69
N THR A 157 0.00 3.09 -6.69
CA THR A 157 0.99 3.99 -6.10
C THR A 157 2.11 3.21 -5.40
N ALA A 158 1.79 2.09 -4.75
CA ALA A 158 2.79 1.22 -4.12
C ALA A 158 3.73 0.56 -5.15
N ILE A 159 3.19 0.10 -6.28
CA ILE A 159 4.02 -0.44 -7.37
C ILE A 159 4.95 0.66 -7.91
N LYS A 160 4.44 1.88 -8.09
CA LYS A 160 5.24 3.02 -8.55
C LYS A 160 6.29 3.47 -7.53
N ALA A 161 6.00 3.36 -6.23
CA ALA A 161 6.97 3.68 -5.19
C ALA A 161 8.19 2.74 -5.22
N GLU A 162 8.01 1.47 -5.57
CA GLU A 162 9.12 0.51 -5.72
C GLU A 162 9.98 0.73 -6.97
N ASP A 163 9.49 1.48 -7.95
CA ASP A 163 10.34 1.96 -9.06
C ASP A 163 11.30 3.08 -8.60
N LEU A 164 10.97 3.79 -7.51
CA LEU A 164 11.72 4.94 -7.00
C LEU A 164 12.58 4.62 -5.77
N LEU A 165 12.15 3.67 -4.95
CA LEU A 165 12.73 3.37 -3.65
C LEU A 165 13.21 1.91 -3.59
N SER A 166 14.39 1.68 -3.02
CA SER A 166 14.86 0.32 -2.75
C SER A 166 14.06 -0.33 -1.61
N LYS A 167 14.03 -1.66 -1.56
CA LYS A 167 13.39 -2.43 -0.48
C LYS A 167 13.87 -2.01 0.91
N LYS A 168 15.17 -1.84 1.09
CA LYS A 168 15.75 -1.36 2.36
C LYS A 168 15.20 0.02 2.73
N ARG A 169 15.14 0.94 1.76
CA ARG A 169 14.64 2.28 2.00
C ARG A 169 13.14 2.29 2.33
N ILE A 170 12.34 1.48 1.64
CA ILE A 170 10.91 1.31 1.94
C ILE A 170 10.71 0.82 3.38
N PHE A 171 11.46 -0.20 3.79
CA PHE A 171 11.38 -0.75 5.15
C PHE A 171 11.78 0.29 6.21
N GLU A 172 12.87 1.02 5.98
CA GLU A 172 13.36 2.12 6.83
C GLU A 172 12.29 3.20 7.00
N LEU A 173 11.75 3.71 5.88
CA LEU A 173 10.71 4.74 5.89
C LEU A 173 9.42 4.26 6.54
N TYR A 174 9.06 2.99 6.35
CA TYR A 174 7.92 2.38 7.01
C TYR A 174 8.09 2.38 8.54
N LEU A 175 9.23 1.89 9.05
CA LEU A 175 9.50 1.87 10.49
C LEU A 175 9.51 3.28 11.09
N ASN A 176 10.12 4.23 10.40
CA ASN A 176 10.21 5.62 10.85
C ASN A 176 8.84 6.34 10.87
N ARG A 177 7.82 5.77 10.23
CA ARG A 177 6.43 6.26 10.28
C ARG A 177 5.57 5.60 11.35
N LEU A 178 5.97 4.45 11.85
CA LEU A 178 5.20 3.77 12.87
C LEU A 178 5.13 4.62 14.16
N ASN A 179 3.94 4.67 14.74
CA ASN A 179 3.74 5.23 16.06
C ASN A 179 3.67 4.08 17.07
N PHE A 180 4.68 3.95 17.89
CA PHE A 180 4.75 2.90 18.91
C PHE A 180 3.97 3.26 20.20
N GLY A 181 3.18 4.34 20.19
CA GLY A 181 2.33 4.74 21.32
C GLY A 181 3.12 5.25 22.54
N VAL A 182 4.35 5.66 22.34
CA VAL A 182 5.14 6.34 23.40
C VAL A 182 4.66 7.78 23.45
N PRO A 183 4.25 8.27 24.66
CA PRO A 183 3.78 9.64 24.83
C PRO A 183 4.90 10.67 24.63
#